data_ee90d29c49b01e644d21b565c2a5e9ca
#
_entry.id   ee90d29c49b01e644d21b565c2a5e9ca
#
_cell.length_a   1.000
_cell.length_b   1.000
_cell.length_c   1.000
_cell.angle_alpha   90.00
_cell.angle_beta   90.00
_cell.angle_gamma   90.00
#
_symmetry.space_group_name_H-M   'P 1'
#
loop_
_entity.id
_entity.type
_entity.pdbx_description
1 polymer ?
#
loop_
_entity_poly.entity_id
_entity_poly.type
_entity_poly.pdbx_seq_one_letter_code
_entity_poly.pdbx_strand_id
1 'polypeptide(L)'
;MSSSFSERQALLLQALEREPLTIAPHRLVVDAIALMNANRSSYILIAQEQQLLGIFTERDIVRLTANEMPLEGVTISEVMSSNLITLSLAEAGNIFSVL
;
A
#
# COMPACT_ATOMS: atom_id res chain seq x y z
N MET A 1 14.67 -20.23 -7.77
CA MET A 1 13.62 -20.46 -6.84
C MET A 1 12.42 -19.56 -7.14
N SER A 2 11.34 -20.17 -7.27
CA SER A 2 10.14 -19.43 -7.51
C SER A 2 9.61 -18.87 -6.19
N SER A 3 9.33 -17.61 -6.16
CA SER A 3 8.74 -17.03 -4.99
C SER A 3 7.22 -17.17 -5.09
N SER A 4 6.60 -17.58 -4.00
CA SER A 4 5.16 -17.59 -3.93
C SER A 4 4.62 -16.21 -3.57
N PHE A 5 5.51 -15.25 -3.35
CA PHE A 5 5.11 -13.91 -2.96
C PHE A 5 4.95 -13.02 -4.17
N SER A 6 3.87 -12.27 -4.21
CA SER A 6 3.73 -11.19 -5.15
C SER A 6 4.61 -10.03 -4.69
N GLU A 7 4.79 -9.07 -5.56
CA GLU A 7 5.52 -7.85 -5.20
C GLU A 7 4.87 -7.19 -3.98
N ARG A 8 3.56 -7.18 -3.94
CA ARG A 8 2.85 -6.53 -2.83
C ARG A 8 3.08 -7.25 -1.51
N GLN A 9 3.13 -8.57 -1.55
CA GLN A 9 3.40 -9.35 -0.34
C GLN A 9 4.82 -9.09 0.15
N ALA A 10 5.77 -8.98 -0.76
CA ALA A 10 7.15 -8.71 -0.39
C ALA A 10 7.27 -7.35 0.30
N LEU A 11 6.58 -6.34 -0.24
CA LEU A 11 6.61 -5.02 0.36
C LEU A 11 5.94 -5.01 1.74
N LEU A 12 4.87 -5.78 1.87
CA LEU A 12 4.21 -5.88 3.16
C LEU A 12 5.13 -6.50 4.19
N LEU A 13 5.85 -7.55 3.81
CA LEU A 13 6.78 -8.19 4.73
C LEU A 13 7.88 -7.23 5.15
N GLN A 14 8.35 -6.39 4.23
CA GLN A 14 9.33 -5.36 4.58
C GLN A 14 8.76 -4.39 5.61
N ALA A 15 7.50 -4.03 5.45
CA ALA A 15 6.86 -3.08 6.36
C ALA A 15 6.75 -3.62 7.77
N LEU A 16 6.69 -4.94 7.92
CA LEU A 16 6.61 -5.55 9.25
C LEU A 16 7.90 -5.42 10.04
N GLU A 17 9.01 -5.17 9.36
CA GLU A 17 10.31 -5.10 10.02
C GLU A 17 10.68 -3.69 10.47
N ARG A 18 9.87 -2.71 10.11
CA ARG A 18 10.11 -1.33 10.50
C ARG A 18 8.80 -0.57 10.46
N GLU A 19 8.86 0.64 10.94
CA GLU A 19 7.68 1.48 11.00
C GLU A 19 7.17 1.75 9.59
N PRO A 20 5.97 1.31 9.25
CA PRO A 20 5.46 1.50 7.90
C PRO A 20 4.92 2.90 7.69
N LEU A 21 5.03 3.39 6.45
CA LEU A 21 4.37 4.60 6.05
C LEU A 21 2.92 4.27 5.77
N THR A 22 2.00 4.95 6.42
CA THR A 22 0.57 4.69 6.26
C THR A 22 -0.20 5.94 5.95
N ILE A 23 -1.40 5.75 5.40
CA ILE A 23 -2.30 6.84 5.08
C ILE A 23 -3.74 6.32 5.20
N ALA A 24 -4.65 7.20 5.55
CA ALA A 24 -6.06 6.83 5.67
C ALA A 24 -6.69 6.69 4.27
N PRO A 25 -7.72 5.85 4.13
CA PRO A 25 -8.30 5.56 2.81
C PRO A 25 -9.00 6.74 2.15
N HIS A 26 -9.46 7.70 2.92
CA HIS A 26 -10.17 8.85 2.35
C HIS A 26 -9.21 9.94 1.87
N ARG A 27 -7.92 9.79 2.12
CA ARG A 27 -6.95 10.79 1.67
C ARG A 27 -6.75 10.69 0.16
N LEU A 28 -6.25 11.75 -0.42
CA LEU A 28 -6.09 11.82 -1.87
C LEU A 28 -4.85 11.09 -2.36
N VAL A 29 -4.91 10.60 -3.59
CA VAL A 29 -3.77 9.95 -4.22
C VAL A 29 -2.57 10.89 -4.24
N VAL A 30 -2.80 12.17 -4.54
CA VAL A 30 -1.71 13.15 -4.59
C VAL A 30 -1.03 13.29 -3.24
N ASP A 31 -1.78 13.17 -2.14
CA ASP A 31 -1.20 13.20 -0.81
C ASP A 31 -0.32 11.98 -0.56
N ALA A 32 -0.80 10.82 -1.00
CA ALA A 32 -0.03 9.59 -0.84
C ALA A 32 1.29 9.67 -1.61
N ILE A 33 1.22 10.16 -2.83
CA ILE A 33 2.42 10.31 -3.66
C ILE A 33 3.41 11.27 -3.00
N ALA A 34 2.90 12.38 -2.46
CA ALA A 34 3.76 13.35 -1.80
C ALA A 34 4.45 12.74 -0.58
N LEU A 35 3.72 11.93 0.19
CA LEU A 35 4.29 11.26 1.37
C LEU A 35 5.35 10.25 0.96
N MET A 36 5.06 9.48 -0.09
CA MET A 36 6.03 8.50 -0.59
C MET A 36 7.31 9.21 -1.03
N ASN A 37 7.16 10.31 -1.75
CA ASN A 37 8.31 11.05 -2.23
C ASN A 37 9.11 11.66 -1.06
N ALA A 38 8.42 12.24 -0.10
CA ALA A 38 9.06 12.87 1.04
C ALA A 38 9.84 11.86 1.89
N ASN A 39 9.34 10.63 1.96
CA ASN A 39 9.95 9.58 2.76
C ASN A 39 10.79 8.62 1.92
N ARG A 40 10.93 8.88 0.64
CA ARG A 40 11.69 8.05 -0.29
C ARG A 40 11.25 6.60 -0.21
N SER A 41 9.94 6.40 -0.13
CA SER A 41 9.36 5.07 -0.04
C SER A 41 8.72 4.71 -1.37
N SER A 42 8.88 3.46 -1.78
CA SER A 42 8.29 2.96 -3.01
C SER A 42 6.87 2.46 -2.80
N TYR A 43 6.36 2.54 -1.58
CA TYR A 43 5.01 2.09 -1.28
C TYR A 43 4.47 2.83 -0.07
N ILE A 44 3.14 2.75 0.10
CA ILE A 44 2.48 3.28 1.28
C ILE A 44 1.32 2.34 1.59
N LEU A 45 1.11 2.08 2.86
CA LEU A 45 0.03 1.21 3.31
C LEU A 45 -1.20 2.06 3.60
N ILE A 46 -2.35 1.55 3.24
CA ILE A 46 -3.60 2.23 3.53
C ILE A 46 -4.23 1.51 4.72
N ALA A 47 -4.43 2.25 5.80
CA ALA A 47 -4.88 1.68 7.06
C ALA A 47 -5.87 2.60 7.73
N GLN A 48 -6.75 2.00 8.54
CA GLN A 48 -7.73 2.73 9.31
C GLN A 48 -8.06 1.92 10.55
N GLU A 49 -7.98 2.57 11.70
CA GLU A 49 -8.32 1.93 12.97
C GLU A 49 -7.60 0.59 13.16
N GLN A 50 -6.29 0.59 12.96
CA GLN A 50 -5.46 -0.59 13.13
C GLN A 50 -5.74 -1.69 12.11
N GLN A 51 -6.53 -1.39 11.09
CA GLN A 51 -6.86 -2.35 10.05
C GLN A 51 -6.12 -2.00 8.77
N LEU A 52 -5.42 -2.97 8.21
CA LEU A 52 -4.74 -2.79 6.93
C LEU A 52 -5.77 -3.01 5.83
N LEU A 53 -5.98 -1.97 5.02
CA LEU A 53 -6.99 -2.01 3.97
C LEU A 53 -6.40 -2.27 2.59
N GLY A 54 -5.17 -1.83 2.36
CA GLY A 54 -4.58 -1.99 1.06
C GLY A 54 -3.17 -1.45 0.99
N ILE A 55 -2.62 -1.45 -0.21
CA ILE A 55 -1.28 -0.95 -0.46
C ILE A 55 -1.28 -0.20 -1.79
N PHE A 56 -0.45 0.81 -1.87
CA PHE A 56 -0.28 1.62 -3.07
C PHE A 56 1.21 1.77 -3.33
N THR A 57 1.63 1.50 -4.57
CA THR A 57 3.05 1.42 -4.90
C THR A 57 3.40 2.33 -6.06
N GLU A 58 4.70 2.51 -6.29
CA GLU A 58 5.17 3.26 -7.45
C GLU A 58 4.69 2.64 -8.76
N ARG A 59 4.55 1.32 -8.79
CA ARG A 59 4.02 0.66 -9.98
C ARG A 59 2.58 1.10 -10.24
N ASP A 60 1.80 1.28 -9.18
CA ASP A 60 0.44 1.78 -9.35
C ASP A 60 0.43 3.18 -9.93
N ILE A 61 1.38 4.02 -9.51
CA ILE A 61 1.48 5.37 -10.06
C ILE A 61 1.76 5.32 -11.55
N VAL A 62 2.70 4.45 -11.95
CA VAL A 62 3.02 4.28 -13.36
C VAL A 62 1.80 3.80 -14.14
N ARG A 63 1.08 2.84 -13.58
CA ARG A 63 -0.11 2.30 -14.24
C ARG A 63 -1.19 3.37 -14.43
N LEU A 64 -1.42 4.17 -13.41
CA LEU A 64 -2.42 5.23 -13.50
C LEU A 64 -2.00 6.29 -14.50
N THR A 65 -0.72 6.63 -14.53
CA THR A 65 -0.19 7.59 -15.46
C THR A 65 -0.29 7.08 -16.90
N ALA A 66 0.05 5.81 -17.10
CA ALA A 66 -0.01 5.20 -18.42
C ALA A 66 -1.44 5.16 -18.95
N ASN A 67 -2.42 5.05 -18.06
CA ASN A 67 -3.83 5.03 -18.44
C ASN A 67 -4.43 6.43 -18.52
N GLU A 68 -3.59 7.46 -18.37
CA GLU A 68 -4.01 8.85 -18.44
C GLU A 68 -5.14 9.18 -17.47
N MET A 69 -5.15 8.51 -16.34
CA MET A 69 -6.17 8.74 -15.34
C MET A 69 -5.85 10.02 -14.57
N PRO A 70 -6.79 10.96 -14.53
CA PRO A 70 -6.57 12.16 -13.72
C PRO A 70 -6.54 11.79 -12.24
N LEU A 71 -5.52 12.27 -11.54
CA LEU A 71 -5.35 11.94 -10.13
C LEU A 71 -5.98 12.97 -9.21
N GLU A 72 -6.29 14.14 -9.73
CA GLU A 72 -6.85 15.21 -8.94
C GLU A 72 -8.20 14.81 -8.40
N GLY A 73 -8.39 14.96 -7.09
CA GLY A 73 -9.65 14.64 -6.46
C GLY A 73 -9.92 13.16 -6.25
N VAL A 74 -9.00 12.30 -6.62
CA VAL A 74 -9.18 10.85 -6.48
C VAL A 74 -8.65 10.41 -5.10
N THR A 75 -9.45 9.64 -4.37
CA THR A 75 -9.01 9.12 -3.07
C THR A 75 -8.18 7.87 -3.27
N ILE A 76 -7.31 7.62 -2.29
CA ILE A 76 -6.42 6.48 -2.40
C ILE A 76 -7.21 5.15 -2.36
N SER A 77 -8.35 5.13 -1.70
CA SER A 77 -9.17 3.92 -1.64
C SER A 77 -9.71 3.52 -3.00
N GLU A 78 -9.81 4.47 -3.94
CA GLU A 78 -10.34 4.17 -5.27
C GLU A 78 -9.33 3.46 -6.15
N VAL A 79 -8.04 3.56 -5.81
CA VAL A 79 -6.99 3.03 -6.69
C VAL A 79 -6.06 2.05 -6.00
N MET A 80 -6.14 1.91 -4.69
CA MET A 80 -5.27 0.99 -3.96
C MET A 80 -5.56 -0.45 -4.33
N SER A 81 -4.58 -1.33 -4.10
CA SER A 81 -4.79 -2.76 -4.20
C SER A 81 -5.24 -3.26 -2.84
N SER A 82 -6.41 -3.88 -2.80
CA SER A 82 -7.01 -4.31 -1.54
C SER A 82 -7.32 -5.80 -1.51
N ASN A 83 -6.95 -6.53 -2.54
CA ASN A 83 -7.29 -7.94 -2.64
C ASN A 83 -6.35 -8.85 -1.89
N LEU A 84 -5.43 -8.28 -1.15
CA LEU A 84 -4.42 -9.08 -0.47
C LEU A 84 -4.82 -9.43 0.93
N ILE A 85 -5.14 -8.43 1.72
CA ILE A 85 -5.12 -8.57 3.15
C ILE A 85 -6.15 -7.66 3.77
N THR A 86 -6.94 -8.24 4.66
CA THR A 86 -7.87 -7.46 5.47
C THR A 86 -7.61 -7.76 6.93
N LEU A 87 -6.34 -7.76 7.30
CA LEU A 87 -5.92 -8.02 8.67
C LEU A 87 -5.69 -6.72 9.41
N SER A 88 -5.85 -6.74 10.72
CA SER A 88 -5.44 -5.61 11.52
C SER A 88 -3.92 -5.52 11.49
N LEU A 89 -3.39 -4.34 11.71
CA LEU A 89 -1.93 -4.18 11.75
C LEU A 89 -1.33 -4.96 12.91
N ALA A 90 -2.09 -5.14 14.00
CA ALA A 90 -1.60 -5.91 15.13
C ALA A 90 -1.47 -7.39 14.79
N GLU A 91 -2.24 -7.85 13.81
CA GLU A 91 -2.20 -9.25 13.38
C GLU A 91 -1.26 -9.48 12.23
N ALA A 92 -0.70 -8.42 11.67
CA ALA A 92 0.14 -8.53 10.48
C ALA A 92 1.35 -9.41 10.71
N GLY A 93 1.84 -9.49 11.94
CA GLY A 93 2.97 -10.35 12.25
C GLY A 93 2.69 -11.82 12.04
N ASN A 94 1.43 -12.21 11.96
CA ASN A 94 1.05 -13.59 11.75
C ASN A 94 1.01 -14.00 10.28
N ILE A 95 1.27 -13.06 9.40
CA ILE A 95 1.25 -13.33 7.96
C ILE A 95 2.23 -14.44 7.61
N PHE A 96 3.36 -14.47 8.28
CA PHE A 96 4.38 -15.47 7.99
C PHE A 96 3.87 -16.89 8.24
N SER A 97 3.03 -17.07 9.24
CA SER A 97 2.53 -18.40 9.52
C SER A 97 1.42 -18.77 8.55
N VAL A 98 0.82 -17.81 7.88
CA VAL A 98 -0.21 -18.07 6.88
C VAL A 98 0.41 -18.35 5.51
N LEU A 99 1.49 -17.65 5.23
CA LEU A 99 2.14 -17.79 3.95
C LEU A 99 3.03 -19.01 3.93
#